data_bb3214c22d310b1f63a560875164ecaa
#
_entry.id   bb3214c22d310b1f63a560875164ecaa
#
_cell.length_a   1.000
_cell.length_b   1.000
_cell.length_c   1.000
_cell.angle_alpha   90.00
_cell.angle_beta   90.00
_cell.angle_gamma   90.00
#
_symmetry.space_group_name_H-M   'P 1'
#
loop_
_entity.id
_entity.type
_entity.pdbx_description
1 polymer ?
#
loop_
_entity_poly.entity_id
_entity_poly.type
_entity_poly.pdbx_seq_one_letter_code
_entity_poly.pdbx_strand_id
1 'polypeptide(L)'
;SIDFIDHFRQPGEEFDYNWEERWIRDEGFLKIVPKAINDLFDKTDIDGSEIDHFIIPSVFPRVDQMIAKKCGIDPDKVVGNMALTVGNTGSAHSLLMLASVLERAKPGEKILVCSFGNGSDAILFETTDNIKNFKPHQTIENLIEAGVEENNYLKYLTFNDLVKWEKGMRGEQDRKTALTTLYRHND
;
A
#
# COMPACT_ATOMS: atom_id res chain seq x y z
N SER A 1 5.70 8.40 -22.21
CA SER A 1 4.74 7.68 -21.38
C SER A 1 4.39 6.34 -22.00
N ILE A 2 4.11 5.36 -21.18
CA ILE A 2 3.71 4.01 -21.60
C ILE A 2 2.34 3.81 -20.97
N ASP A 3 1.32 3.60 -21.82
CA ASP A 3 -0.02 3.25 -21.33
C ASP A 3 -0.08 1.76 -21.07
N PHE A 4 -0.42 1.41 -19.83
CA PHE A 4 -0.61 0.05 -19.41
C PHE A 4 -1.74 0.00 -18.38
N ILE A 5 -2.87 -0.56 -18.77
CA ILE A 5 -4.03 -0.68 -17.90
C ILE A 5 -3.99 -2.07 -17.26
N ASP A 6 -3.76 -2.12 -15.95
CA ASP A 6 -3.72 -3.35 -15.17
C ASP A 6 -5.12 -3.73 -14.64
N HIS A 7 -5.95 -2.74 -14.35
CA HIS A 7 -7.33 -2.93 -13.92
C HIS A 7 -8.22 -1.83 -14.47
N PHE A 8 -9.49 -2.11 -14.61
CA PHE A 8 -10.49 -1.17 -15.11
C PHE A 8 -11.86 -1.45 -14.52
N ARG A 9 -12.70 -0.42 -14.46
CA ARG A 9 -14.10 -0.53 -14.09
C ARG A 9 -14.97 0.08 -15.19
N GLN A 10 -15.97 -0.65 -15.66
CA GLN A 10 -16.93 -0.14 -16.62
C GLN A 10 -17.99 0.72 -15.91
N PRO A 11 -18.55 1.74 -16.59
CA PRO A 11 -19.65 2.52 -16.04
C PRO A 11 -20.84 1.62 -15.66
N GLY A 12 -21.30 1.73 -14.42
CA GLY A 12 -22.41 0.93 -13.89
C GLY A 12 -22.02 -0.39 -13.23
N GLU A 13 -20.76 -0.81 -13.32
CA GLU A 13 -20.28 -1.99 -12.62
C GLU A 13 -19.88 -1.67 -11.17
N GLU A 14 -20.15 -2.61 -10.28
CA GLU A 14 -19.85 -2.49 -8.85
C GLU A 14 -18.38 -2.77 -8.53
N PHE A 15 -17.73 -3.66 -9.32
CA PHE A 15 -16.39 -4.16 -9.09
C PHE A 15 -15.45 -3.83 -10.24
N ASP A 16 -14.16 -3.73 -9.89
CA ASP A 16 -13.09 -3.60 -10.86
C ASP A 16 -12.76 -4.95 -11.48
N TYR A 17 -12.29 -4.91 -12.71
CA TYR A 17 -11.71 -6.05 -13.41
C TYR A 17 -10.20 -5.91 -13.46
N ASN A 18 -9.51 -6.98 -13.13
CA ASN A 18 -8.07 -7.11 -13.35
C ASN A 18 -7.82 -7.92 -14.62
N TRP A 19 -6.76 -7.55 -15.34
CA TRP A 19 -6.21 -8.41 -16.36
C TRP A 19 -5.58 -9.67 -15.74
N GLU A 20 -5.15 -10.61 -16.57
CA GLU A 20 -4.46 -11.82 -16.12
C GLU A 20 -3.20 -11.43 -15.31
N GLU A 21 -3.07 -11.97 -14.09
CA GLU A 21 -1.98 -11.64 -13.14
C GLU A 21 -0.59 -11.84 -13.75
N ARG A 22 -0.41 -12.91 -14.54
CA ARG A 22 0.87 -13.20 -15.22
C ARG A 22 1.22 -12.10 -16.21
N TRP A 23 0.24 -11.61 -16.97
CA TRP A 23 0.44 -10.54 -17.92
C TRP A 23 0.76 -9.21 -17.21
N ILE A 24 0.05 -8.87 -16.14
CA ILE A 24 0.35 -7.68 -15.33
C ILE A 24 1.76 -7.76 -14.76
N ARG A 25 2.16 -8.92 -14.25
CA ARG A 25 3.51 -9.13 -13.70
C ARG A 25 4.57 -9.01 -14.77
N ASP A 26 4.45 -9.74 -15.88
CA ASP A 26 5.54 -9.92 -16.85
C ASP A 26 5.63 -8.74 -17.84
N GLU A 27 4.51 -8.24 -18.34
CA GLU A 27 4.47 -7.11 -19.28
C GLU A 27 4.43 -5.76 -18.56
N GLY A 28 3.78 -5.69 -17.41
CA GLY A 28 3.70 -4.49 -16.56
C GLY A 28 4.93 -4.33 -15.67
N PHE A 29 4.88 -4.92 -14.49
CA PHE A 29 5.91 -4.72 -13.46
C PHE A 29 7.32 -4.99 -13.97
N LEU A 30 7.58 -6.15 -14.57
CA LEU A 30 8.94 -6.58 -14.94
C LEU A 30 9.51 -5.91 -16.19
N LYS A 31 8.72 -5.15 -16.94
CA LYS A 31 9.20 -4.37 -18.09
C LYS A 31 9.14 -2.87 -17.85
N ILE A 32 8.03 -2.36 -17.33
CA ILE A 32 7.78 -0.93 -17.24
C ILE A 32 8.53 -0.32 -16.06
N VAL A 33 8.50 -0.96 -14.88
CA VAL A 33 9.17 -0.42 -13.69
C VAL A 33 10.69 -0.36 -13.86
N PRO A 34 11.40 -1.41 -14.34
CA PRO A 34 12.83 -1.30 -14.57
C PRO A 34 13.20 -0.22 -15.58
N LYS A 35 12.35 0.01 -16.60
CA LYS A 35 12.59 1.11 -17.53
C LYS A 35 12.53 2.47 -16.84
N ALA A 36 11.52 2.71 -16.01
CA ALA A 36 11.40 3.97 -15.25
C ALA A 36 12.59 4.18 -14.30
N ILE A 37 13.07 3.11 -13.65
CA ILE A 37 14.24 3.15 -12.77
C ILE A 37 15.50 3.49 -13.57
N ASN A 38 15.75 2.79 -14.68
CA ASN A 38 16.93 3.04 -15.50
C ASN A 38 16.91 4.44 -16.10
N ASP A 39 15.75 4.92 -16.59
CA ASP A 39 15.59 6.29 -17.07
C ASP A 39 15.89 7.34 -15.96
N LEU A 40 15.63 7.01 -14.69
CA LEU A 40 15.99 7.85 -13.54
C LEU A 40 17.49 7.79 -13.25
N PHE A 41 18.09 6.60 -13.23
CA PHE A 41 19.52 6.40 -12.98
C PHE A 41 20.36 7.13 -14.03
N ASP A 42 20.00 7.04 -15.31
CA ASP A 42 20.65 7.78 -16.40
C ASP A 42 20.59 9.29 -16.23
N LYS A 43 19.52 9.82 -15.62
CA LYS A 43 19.34 11.26 -15.38
C LYS A 43 20.09 11.77 -14.17
N THR A 44 20.32 10.92 -13.19
CA THR A 44 20.90 11.29 -11.90
C THR A 44 22.36 10.88 -11.74
N ASP A 45 22.91 10.14 -12.71
CA ASP A 45 24.25 9.55 -12.67
C ASP A 45 24.49 8.68 -11.43
N ILE A 46 23.46 7.90 -11.09
CA ILE A 46 23.44 6.98 -9.94
C ILE A 46 23.18 5.58 -10.46
N ASP A 47 23.74 4.59 -9.83
CA ASP A 47 23.47 3.18 -10.14
C ASP A 47 22.74 2.46 -8.98
N GLY A 48 22.25 1.24 -9.29
CA GLY A 48 21.48 0.47 -8.33
C GLY A 48 22.23 0.09 -7.04
N SER A 49 23.58 0.01 -7.08
CA SER A 49 24.40 -0.35 -5.92
C SER A 49 24.43 0.77 -4.85
N GLU A 50 24.08 2.00 -5.25
CA GLU A 50 24.04 3.14 -4.36
C GLU A 50 22.71 3.28 -3.58
N ILE A 51 21.72 2.47 -3.90
CA ILE A 51 20.40 2.52 -3.26
C ILE A 51 20.46 1.81 -1.91
N ASP A 52 20.04 2.51 -0.85
CA ASP A 52 19.97 1.96 0.51
C ASP A 52 18.59 1.37 0.83
N HIS A 53 17.53 1.93 0.26
CA HIS A 53 16.16 1.45 0.43
C HIS A 53 15.42 1.48 -0.89
N PHE A 54 14.93 0.32 -1.33
CA PHE A 54 14.10 0.20 -2.52
C PHE A 54 12.66 -0.11 -2.14
N ILE A 55 11.75 0.77 -2.53
CA ILE A 55 10.32 0.70 -2.24
C ILE A 55 9.56 0.51 -3.54
N ILE A 56 8.82 -0.57 -3.64
CA ILE A 56 7.82 -0.81 -4.67
C ILE A 56 6.70 -1.70 -4.12
N PRO A 57 5.49 -1.15 -3.95
CA PRO A 57 4.32 -1.97 -3.60
C PRO A 57 4.01 -2.97 -4.70
N SER A 58 3.81 -4.22 -4.33
CA SER A 58 3.33 -5.25 -5.25
C SER A 58 2.52 -6.30 -4.49
N VAL A 59 1.42 -6.73 -5.08
CA VAL A 59 0.64 -7.88 -4.59
C VAL A 59 1.20 -9.21 -5.09
N PHE A 60 2.13 -9.18 -6.07
CA PHE A 60 2.74 -10.37 -6.64
C PHE A 60 3.98 -10.78 -5.84
N PRO A 61 4.09 -12.05 -5.44
CA PRO A 61 5.25 -12.51 -4.68
C PRO A 61 6.56 -12.31 -5.44
N ARG A 62 7.58 -11.76 -4.75
CA ARG A 62 8.96 -11.62 -5.23
C ARG A 62 9.18 -10.71 -6.44
N VAL A 63 8.16 -9.99 -6.92
CA VAL A 63 8.31 -9.06 -8.05
C VAL A 63 9.26 -7.92 -7.70
N ASP A 64 9.20 -7.41 -6.49
CA ASP A 64 10.09 -6.43 -5.91
C ASP A 64 11.57 -6.85 -6.00
N GLN A 65 11.89 -8.06 -5.54
CA GLN A 65 13.24 -8.64 -5.63
C GLN A 65 13.71 -8.87 -7.07
N MET A 66 12.79 -9.29 -7.96
CA MET A 66 13.09 -9.47 -9.37
C MET A 66 13.43 -8.15 -10.06
N ILE A 67 12.71 -7.09 -9.73
CA ILE A 67 12.97 -5.74 -10.24
C ILE A 67 14.29 -5.21 -9.68
N ALA A 68 14.53 -5.34 -8.38
CA ALA A 68 15.79 -4.95 -7.75
C ALA A 68 16.98 -5.57 -8.47
N LYS A 69 16.95 -6.89 -8.66
CA LYS A 69 18.00 -7.61 -9.39
C LYS A 69 18.21 -7.12 -10.82
N LYS A 70 17.12 -6.81 -11.53
CA LYS A 70 17.20 -6.27 -12.91
C LYS A 70 17.86 -4.89 -12.97
N CYS A 71 17.69 -4.09 -11.93
CA CYS A 71 18.20 -2.72 -11.85
C CYS A 71 19.53 -2.62 -11.09
N GLY A 72 20.17 -3.72 -10.77
CA GLY A 72 21.45 -3.75 -10.04
C GLY A 72 21.33 -3.34 -8.56
N ILE A 73 20.13 -3.35 -8.00
CA ILE A 73 19.86 -3.07 -6.59
C ILE A 73 20.03 -4.35 -5.78
N ASP A 74 20.73 -4.26 -4.65
CA ASP A 74 20.89 -5.38 -3.74
C ASP A 74 19.51 -5.84 -3.19
N PRO A 75 19.14 -7.11 -3.32
CA PRO A 75 17.89 -7.64 -2.79
C PRO A 75 17.67 -7.38 -1.29
N ASP A 76 18.73 -7.28 -0.51
CA ASP A 76 18.64 -6.97 0.92
C ASP A 76 18.21 -5.52 1.21
N LYS A 77 18.23 -4.65 0.20
CA LYS A 77 17.75 -3.27 0.26
C LYS A 77 16.25 -3.13 -0.08
N VAL A 78 15.62 -4.21 -0.49
CA VAL A 78 14.17 -4.21 -0.79
C VAL A 78 13.39 -4.09 0.52
N VAL A 79 12.56 -3.07 0.60
CA VAL A 79 11.69 -2.82 1.76
C VAL A 79 10.50 -3.76 1.73
N GLY A 80 10.22 -4.44 2.84
CA GLY A 80 9.04 -5.30 2.96
C GLY A 80 7.74 -4.53 2.71
N ASN A 81 6.84 -5.10 1.93
CA ASN A 81 5.65 -4.40 1.43
C ASN A 81 4.47 -4.30 2.41
N MET A 82 4.62 -4.74 3.65
CA MET A 82 3.57 -4.70 4.70
C MET A 82 2.22 -5.34 4.31
N ALA A 83 2.17 -6.11 3.22
CA ALA A 83 0.90 -6.65 2.72
C ALA A 83 0.20 -7.58 3.72
N LEU A 84 0.95 -8.27 4.58
CA LEU A 84 0.41 -9.17 5.59
C LEU A 84 -0.02 -8.49 6.90
N THR A 85 0.43 -7.25 7.13
CA THR A 85 0.14 -6.50 8.36
C THR A 85 -0.85 -5.37 8.15
N VAL A 86 -0.74 -4.67 7.04
CA VAL A 86 -1.58 -3.51 6.70
C VAL A 86 -2.55 -3.81 5.56
N GLY A 87 -2.22 -4.79 4.72
CA GLY A 87 -2.94 -5.05 3.48
C GLY A 87 -2.54 -4.07 2.37
N ASN A 88 -3.30 -4.08 1.28
CA ASN A 88 -3.06 -3.17 0.16
C ASN A 88 -3.85 -1.86 0.38
N THR A 89 -3.14 -0.75 0.53
CA THR A 89 -3.73 0.59 0.72
C THR A 89 -3.83 1.39 -0.60
N GLY A 90 -3.77 0.71 -1.74
CA GLY A 90 -3.88 1.31 -3.07
C GLY A 90 -2.75 2.31 -3.36
N SER A 91 -3.08 3.44 -3.97
CA SER A 91 -2.10 4.48 -4.35
C SER A 91 -1.35 5.11 -3.16
N ALA A 92 -1.86 4.99 -1.95
CA ALA A 92 -1.17 5.48 -0.75
C ALA A 92 -0.07 4.53 -0.24
N HIS A 93 0.01 3.30 -0.77
CA HIS A 93 0.87 2.25 -0.20
C HIS A 93 2.37 2.58 -0.29
N SER A 94 2.82 3.12 -1.42
CA SER A 94 4.22 3.55 -1.58
C SER A 94 4.62 4.64 -0.59
N LEU A 95 3.70 5.57 -0.27
CA LEU A 95 3.94 6.62 0.71
C LEU A 95 3.95 6.09 2.14
N LEU A 96 3.11 5.10 2.44
CA LEU A 96 3.13 4.41 3.73
C LEU A 96 4.48 3.70 3.96
N MET A 97 4.96 2.98 2.95
CA MET A 97 6.26 2.32 2.99
C MET A 97 7.41 3.35 3.14
N LEU A 98 7.33 4.49 2.42
CA LEU A 98 8.30 5.57 2.56
C LEU A 98 8.31 6.14 3.98
N ALA A 99 7.15 6.40 4.57
CA ALA A 99 7.03 6.88 5.95
C ALA A 99 7.72 5.92 6.92
N SER A 100 7.48 4.61 6.80
CA SER A 100 8.13 3.59 7.62
C SER A 100 9.66 3.54 7.45
N VAL A 101 10.17 3.80 6.24
CA VAL A 101 11.62 3.90 6.01
C VAL A 101 12.20 5.15 6.66
N LEU A 102 11.53 6.30 6.52
CA LEU A 102 12.01 7.57 7.09
C LEU A 102 12.10 7.56 8.62
N GLU A 103 11.33 6.72 9.31
CA GLU A 103 11.40 6.54 10.77
C GLU A 103 12.74 5.96 11.26
N ARG A 104 13.47 5.25 10.38
CA ARG A 104 14.71 4.55 10.71
C ARG A 104 15.89 4.93 9.82
N ALA A 105 15.67 5.74 8.80
CA ALA A 105 16.69 6.16 7.86
C ALA A 105 17.78 7.02 8.51
N LYS A 106 19.00 6.87 8.02
CA LYS A 106 20.17 7.64 8.45
C LYS A 106 20.47 8.75 7.44
N PRO A 107 21.19 9.81 7.85
CA PRO A 107 21.64 10.83 6.92
C PRO A 107 22.47 10.27 5.77
N GLY A 108 22.24 10.78 4.57
CA GLY A 108 22.95 10.39 3.36
C GLY A 108 22.42 9.09 2.72
N GLU A 109 21.41 8.45 3.29
CA GLU A 109 20.82 7.25 2.67
C GLU A 109 19.93 7.63 1.48
N LYS A 110 20.06 6.85 0.40
CA LYS A 110 19.31 7.00 -0.84
C LYS A 110 18.10 6.06 -0.84
N ILE A 111 16.92 6.62 -1.01
CA ILE A 111 15.65 5.90 -0.99
C ILE A 111 15.01 6.01 -2.38
N LEU A 112 14.94 4.89 -3.08
CA LEU A 112 14.23 4.79 -4.36
C LEU A 112 12.79 4.34 -4.12
N VAL A 113 11.84 5.21 -4.47
CA VAL A 113 10.40 4.92 -4.38
C VAL A 113 9.84 4.75 -5.78
N CYS A 114 9.27 3.60 -6.03
CA CYS A 114 8.55 3.31 -7.27
C CYS A 114 7.08 3.02 -6.99
N SER A 115 6.26 3.35 -7.95
CA SER A 115 4.86 2.93 -8.00
C SER A 115 4.52 2.42 -9.39
N PHE A 116 3.58 1.50 -9.46
CA PHE A 116 3.06 0.95 -10.70
C PHE A 116 1.53 1.09 -10.71
N GLY A 117 1.01 1.51 -11.83
CA GLY A 117 -0.40 1.65 -12.11
C GLY A 117 -0.57 1.78 -13.62
N ASN A 118 -1.22 2.80 -14.12
CA ASN A 118 -1.22 3.11 -15.54
C ASN A 118 0.12 3.72 -15.97
N GLY A 119 1.15 2.88 -16.06
CA GLY A 119 2.55 3.25 -16.18
C GLY A 119 3.33 3.06 -14.87
N SER A 120 4.50 3.67 -14.76
CA SER A 120 5.33 3.62 -13.54
C SER A 120 6.06 4.93 -13.31
N ASP A 121 6.09 5.36 -12.07
CA ASP A 121 6.89 6.47 -11.59
C ASP A 121 8.03 5.96 -10.70
N ALA A 122 9.19 6.61 -10.82
CA ALA A 122 10.35 6.37 -9.97
C ALA A 122 10.85 7.71 -9.42
N ILE A 123 11.00 7.80 -8.10
CA ILE A 123 11.47 9.00 -7.41
C ILE A 123 12.62 8.62 -6.50
N LEU A 124 13.73 9.35 -6.62
CA LEU A 124 14.88 9.18 -5.74
C LEU A 124 14.88 10.28 -4.68
N PHE A 125 14.99 9.87 -3.43
CA PHE A 125 15.20 10.74 -2.28
C PHE A 125 16.58 10.49 -1.68
N GLU A 126 17.18 11.53 -1.13
CA GLU A 126 18.36 11.44 -0.29
C GLU A 126 18.05 12.11 1.05
N THR A 127 18.32 11.39 2.13
CA THR A 127 18.11 11.89 3.49
C THR A 127 19.21 12.87 3.87
N THR A 128 18.83 13.97 4.50
CA THR A 128 19.79 14.98 5.00
C THR A 128 20.02 14.81 6.49
N ASP A 129 20.99 15.57 7.05
CA ASP A 129 21.24 15.59 8.50
C ASP A 129 20.00 15.96 9.33
N ASN A 130 19.02 16.61 8.75
CA ASN A 130 17.78 16.98 9.43
C ASN A 130 16.97 15.76 9.87
N ILE A 131 17.16 14.58 9.26
CA ILE A 131 16.48 13.35 9.67
C ILE A 131 16.78 12.99 11.14
N LYS A 132 17.94 13.37 11.68
CA LYS A 132 18.32 13.16 13.09
C LYS A 132 17.38 13.89 14.07
N ASN A 133 16.76 14.97 13.60
CA ASN A 133 15.84 15.79 14.40
C ASN A 133 14.39 15.34 14.22
N PHE A 134 14.13 14.45 13.28
CA PHE A 134 12.80 13.93 13.04
C PHE A 134 12.39 12.97 14.16
N LYS A 135 11.35 13.33 14.88
CA LYS A 135 10.74 12.51 15.94
C LYS A 135 9.25 12.41 15.64
N PRO A 136 8.80 11.33 15.01
CA PRO A 136 7.39 11.15 14.76
C PRO A 136 6.63 11.05 16.09
N HIS A 137 5.44 11.64 16.14
CA HIS A 137 4.57 11.53 17.32
C HIS A 137 4.13 10.07 17.55
N GLN A 138 3.87 9.36 16.47
CA GLN A 138 3.62 7.91 16.43
C GLN A 138 4.34 7.32 15.22
N THR A 139 4.92 6.15 15.40
CA THR A 139 5.52 5.39 14.29
C THR A 139 4.48 4.52 13.60
N ILE A 140 4.76 4.14 12.36
CA ILE A 140 3.93 3.18 11.61
C ILE A 140 3.83 1.85 12.38
N GLU A 141 4.94 1.40 12.96
CA GLU A 141 4.97 0.19 13.78
C GLU A 141 4.04 0.29 15.00
N ASN A 142 4.12 1.38 15.75
CA ASN A 142 3.23 1.61 16.90
C ASN A 142 1.76 1.70 16.49
N LEU A 143 1.45 2.26 15.31
CA LEU A 143 0.09 2.31 14.79
C LEU A 143 -0.43 0.93 14.43
N ILE A 144 0.42 0.06 13.86
CA ILE A 144 0.08 -1.33 13.56
C ILE A 144 -0.17 -2.11 14.85
N GLU A 145 0.72 -1.96 15.85
CA GLU A 145 0.60 -2.64 17.15
C GLU A 145 -0.63 -2.17 17.95
N ALA A 146 -1.00 -0.91 17.82
CA ALA A 146 -2.20 -0.36 18.46
C ALA A 146 -3.52 -0.81 17.81
N GLY A 147 -3.45 -1.56 16.72
CA GLY A 147 -4.61 -2.12 16.04
C GLY A 147 -5.40 -3.06 16.96
N VAL A 148 -6.71 -3.05 16.81
CA VAL A 148 -7.60 -3.99 17.52
C VAL A 148 -7.83 -5.19 16.61
N GLU A 149 -7.52 -6.39 17.15
CA GLU A 149 -7.77 -7.63 16.42
C GLU A 149 -9.28 -7.87 16.27
N GLU A 150 -9.74 -8.05 15.04
CA GLU A 150 -11.12 -8.36 14.71
C GLU A 150 -11.20 -9.68 13.95
N ASN A 151 -11.68 -10.72 14.64
CA ASN A 151 -11.76 -12.09 14.10
C ASN A 151 -13.11 -12.41 13.45
N ASN A 152 -14.05 -11.47 13.44
CA ASN A 152 -15.35 -11.68 12.84
C ASN A 152 -15.36 -11.27 11.35
N TYR A 153 -15.15 -12.28 10.48
CA TYR A 153 -15.14 -12.06 9.04
C TYR A 153 -16.47 -11.53 8.48
N LEU A 154 -17.61 -11.89 9.08
CA LEU A 154 -18.91 -11.38 8.67
C LEU A 154 -19.03 -9.87 8.94
N LYS A 155 -18.44 -9.40 10.03
CA LYS A 155 -18.38 -7.97 10.36
C LYS A 155 -17.56 -7.21 9.30
N TYR A 156 -16.42 -7.75 8.89
CA TYR A 156 -15.63 -7.19 7.78
C TYR A 156 -16.45 -7.08 6.50
N LEU A 157 -17.12 -8.16 6.10
CA LEU A 157 -17.96 -8.18 4.89
C LEU A 157 -19.09 -7.15 4.96
N THR A 158 -19.70 -7.01 6.15
CA THR A 158 -20.81 -6.07 6.37
C THR A 158 -20.36 -4.61 6.28
N PHE A 159 -19.22 -4.27 6.89
CA PHE A 159 -18.70 -2.89 6.87
C PHE A 159 -18.17 -2.46 5.52
N ASN A 160 -17.81 -3.40 4.67
CA ASN A 160 -17.38 -3.15 3.30
C ASN A 160 -18.51 -3.31 2.26
N ASP A 161 -19.77 -3.46 2.72
CA ASP A 161 -20.95 -3.68 1.87
C ASP A 161 -20.81 -4.87 0.88
N LEU A 162 -19.96 -5.85 1.22
CA LEU A 162 -19.74 -7.05 0.41
C LEU A 162 -20.83 -8.11 0.59
N VAL A 163 -21.70 -7.93 1.58
CA VAL A 163 -22.87 -8.80 1.83
C VAL A 163 -24.10 -7.93 1.95
N LYS A 164 -25.13 -8.29 1.18
CA LYS A 164 -26.44 -7.63 1.29
C LYS A 164 -27.19 -8.19 2.50
N TRP A 165 -27.36 -7.34 3.50
CA TRP A 165 -28.17 -7.65 4.67
C TRP A 165 -29.55 -7.03 4.54
N GLU A 166 -30.56 -7.74 5.01
CA GLU A 166 -31.81 -7.09 5.38
C GLU A 166 -31.52 -6.22 6.63
N LYS A 167 -31.35 -4.95 6.40
CA LYS A 167 -31.26 -3.94 7.48
C LYS A 167 -32.68 -3.81 8.06
N GLY A 168 -33.02 -4.72 8.98
CA GLY A 168 -34.34 -4.77 9.60
C GLY A 168 -34.85 -3.39 10.01
N MET A 169 -36.16 -3.18 9.96
CA MET A 169 -36.83 -1.89 10.24
C MET A 169 -36.72 -1.43 11.69
N ARG A 170 -35.99 -2.14 12.55
CA ARG A 170 -35.75 -1.75 13.94
C ARG A 170 -34.56 -0.84 14.02
N GLY A 171 -34.81 0.42 14.35
CA GLY A 171 -33.81 1.39 14.75
C GLY A 171 -33.19 1.12 16.14
N GLU A 172 -33.19 -0.14 16.57
CA GLU A 172 -32.56 -0.58 17.81
C GLU A 172 -31.04 -0.60 17.60
N GLN A 173 -30.45 0.56 17.75
CA GLN A 173 -29.02 0.65 18.06
C GLN A 173 -28.89 0.36 19.55
N ASP A 174 -27.72 -0.16 19.98
CA ASP A 174 -27.35 -0.41 21.40
C ASP A 174 -27.43 0.83 22.32
N ARG A 175 -28.17 1.83 21.94
CA ARG A 175 -28.48 2.98 22.77
C ARG A 175 -29.71 2.65 23.59
N LYS A 176 -29.54 2.58 24.89
CA LYS A 176 -30.60 2.46 25.93
C LYS A 176 -31.68 3.58 25.90
N THR A 177 -31.90 4.19 24.76
CA THR A 177 -32.75 5.38 24.61
C THR A 177 -33.86 5.20 23.58
N ALA A 178 -34.10 3.97 23.10
CA ALA A 178 -35.31 3.76 22.33
C ALA A 178 -36.51 3.90 23.24
N LEU A 179 -37.38 4.82 22.91
CA LEU A 179 -38.67 5.05 23.61
C LEU A 179 -39.45 3.75 23.84
N THR A 180 -39.35 2.80 22.90
CA THR A 180 -39.93 1.45 23.00
C THR A 180 -39.39 0.63 24.16
N THR A 181 -38.15 0.85 24.61
CA THR A 181 -37.59 0.17 25.77
C THR A 181 -38.14 0.72 27.08
N LEU A 182 -38.47 2.00 27.12
CA LEU A 182 -39.11 2.63 28.27
C LEU A 182 -40.54 2.14 28.47
N TYR A 183 -41.27 1.84 27.39
CA TYR A 183 -42.64 1.32 27.46
C TYR A 183 -42.69 -0.16 27.88
N ARG A 184 -41.67 -0.93 27.63
CA ARG A 184 -41.60 -2.36 28.00
C ARG A 184 -41.22 -2.60 29.46
N HIS A 185 -40.78 -1.59 30.18
CA HIS A 185 -40.44 -1.69 31.62
C HIS A 185 -41.54 -1.24 32.55
N ASN A 186 -42.67 -0.81 32.02
CA ASN A 186 -43.79 -0.33 32.81
C ASN A 186 -45.00 -1.30 32.77
N ASP A 187 -44.89 -2.46 32.11
CA ASP A 187 -45.81 -3.57 32.18
C ASP A 187 -45.19 -4.71 33.00
#